data_13b5dc918daa45ecfb2777d0c3f0fa90
#
_entry.id   13b5dc918daa45ecfb2777d0c3f0fa90
#
_cell.length_a   1.000
_cell.length_b   1.000
_cell.length_c   1.000
_cell.angle_alpha   90.00
_cell.angle_beta   90.00
_cell.angle_gamma   90.00
#
_symmetry.space_group_name_H-M   'P 1'
#
loop_
_entity.id
_entity.type
_entity.pdbx_description
1 polymer ?
#
loop_
_entity_poly.entity_id
_entity_poly.type
_entity_poly.pdbx_seq_one_letter_code
_entity_poly.pdbx_strand_id
1 'polypeptide(L)'
;MGCGECITVCPVGAIEMVPQESQADEQPVFNYLVENVGKKEITPALVNGPIGSQYNQPLLEFSGSCAGCAETSYARLITQLFGEHMYISNATGCSSIWGGPAATSPYTVNKDSKKGPAWANSLFEDNAEHGFGMEIGQKVLREQAIASAKKCAESDKASAELK
;
A
#
# COMPACT_ATOMS: atom_id res chain seq x y z
N MET A 1 4.52 -13.83 12.73
CA MET A 1 3.26 -14.23 13.35
C MET A 1 3.26 -15.69 13.77
N GLY A 2 3.36 -16.69 12.96
CA GLY A 2 3.51 -18.09 13.39
C GLY A 2 2.29 -18.71 14.09
N CYS A 3 1.05 -18.30 13.73
CA CYS A 3 -0.17 -18.81 14.38
C CYS A 3 -0.55 -20.25 13.98
N GLY A 4 0.07 -20.82 12.92
CA GLY A 4 -0.18 -22.20 12.48
C GLY A 4 -1.48 -22.42 11.67
N GLU A 5 -2.30 -21.41 11.44
CA GLU A 5 -3.57 -21.56 10.72
C GLU A 5 -3.39 -22.13 9.31
N CYS A 6 -2.33 -21.72 8.62
CA CYS A 6 -2.01 -22.23 7.29
C CYS A 6 -1.77 -23.76 7.26
N ILE A 7 -1.25 -24.33 8.34
CA ILE A 7 -1.07 -25.80 8.48
C ILE A 7 -2.44 -26.46 8.62
N THR A 8 -3.26 -25.91 9.52
CA THR A 8 -4.57 -26.47 9.87
C THR A 8 -5.50 -26.55 8.66
N VAL A 9 -5.45 -25.54 7.78
CA VAL A 9 -6.34 -25.46 6.59
C VAL A 9 -5.74 -26.09 5.34
N CYS A 10 -4.48 -26.56 5.37
CA CYS A 10 -3.85 -27.16 4.20
C CYS A 10 -4.44 -28.55 3.91
N PRO A 11 -5.17 -28.76 2.79
CA PRO A 11 -5.91 -30.00 2.54
C PRO A 11 -5.00 -31.20 2.28
N VAL A 12 -3.73 -30.96 1.93
CA VAL A 12 -2.77 -32.00 1.57
C VAL A 12 -1.60 -32.10 2.56
N GLY A 13 -1.62 -31.31 3.65
CA GLY A 13 -0.56 -31.33 4.67
C GLY A 13 0.83 -30.94 4.15
N ALA A 14 0.88 -30.03 3.15
CA ALA A 14 2.14 -29.65 2.51
C ALA A 14 2.92 -28.57 3.28
N ILE A 15 2.38 -28.08 4.40
CA ILE A 15 2.98 -26.99 5.19
C ILE A 15 3.32 -27.51 6.58
N GLU A 16 4.52 -27.22 7.02
CA GLU A 16 5.02 -27.58 8.35
C GLU A 16 5.60 -26.35 9.05
N MET A 17 5.44 -26.27 10.37
CA MET A 17 6.10 -25.26 11.20
C MET A 17 7.41 -25.84 11.72
N VAL A 18 8.48 -25.12 11.46
CA VAL A 18 9.82 -25.46 11.95
C VAL A 18 10.40 -24.28 12.73
N PRO A 19 11.37 -24.50 13.60
CA PRO A 19 12.07 -23.39 14.28
C PRO A 19 12.70 -22.44 13.25
N GLN A 20 12.55 -21.14 13.47
CA GLN A 20 13.05 -20.11 12.54
C GLN A 20 14.56 -20.23 12.30
N GLU A 21 15.32 -20.60 13.33
CA GLU A 21 16.77 -20.76 13.27
C GLU A 21 17.20 -21.83 12.26
N SER A 22 16.37 -22.89 12.06
CA SER A 22 16.65 -23.94 11.09
C SER A 22 16.52 -23.48 9.64
N GLN A 23 15.93 -22.31 9.41
CA GLN A 23 15.68 -21.73 8.08
C GLN A 23 16.41 -20.40 7.89
N ALA A 24 17.41 -20.11 8.70
CA ALA A 24 18.14 -18.84 8.66
C ALA A 24 18.80 -18.58 7.29
N ASP A 25 19.24 -19.61 6.61
CA ASP A 25 19.90 -19.54 5.30
C ASP A 25 18.93 -19.15 4.15
N GLU A 26 17.63 -19.34 4.35
CA GLU A 26 16.60 -18.94 3.36
C GLU A 26 16.31 -17.44 3.39
N GLN A 27 16.60 -16.75 4.49
CA GLN A 27 16.33 -15.33 4.60
C GLN A 27 17.12 -14.48 3.59
N PRO A 28 18.43 -14.71 3.37
CA PRO A 28 19.18 -14.02 2.31
C PRO A 28 18.62 -14.27 0.91
N VAL A 29 18.16 -15.50 0.63
CA VAL A 29 17.54 -15.87 -0.65
C VAL A 29 16.24 -15.10 -0.85
N PHE A 30 15.40 -15.07 0.18
CA PHE A 30 14.15 -14.29 0.16
C PHE A 30 14.41 -12.80 -0.10
N ASN A 31 15.36 -12.21 0.61
CA ASN A 31 15.72 -10.80 0.46
C ASN A 31 16.22 -10.52 -0.97
N TYR A 32 17.07 -11.40 -1.50
CA TYR A 32 17.55 -11.27 -2.88
C TYR A 32 16.40 -11.30 -3.89
N LEU A 33 15.45 -12.22 -3.73
CA LEU A 33 14.29 -12.32 -4.62
C LEU A 33 13.41 -11.07 -4.53
N VAL A 34 13.17 -10.57 -3.32
CA VAL A 34 12.36 -9.35 -3.10
C VAL A 34 13.02 -8.11 -3.72
N GLU A 35 14.35 -8.02 -3.68
CA GLU A 35 15.10 -6.86 -4.16
C GLU A 35 15.35 -6.89 -5.68
N ASN A 36 15.59 -8.06 -6.24
CA ASN A 36 16.13 -8.19 -7.60
C ASN A 36 15.15 -8.79 -8.61
N VAL A 37 14.10 -9.49 -8.16
CA VAL A 37 13.10 -10.01 -9.10
C VAL A 37 12.09 -8.91 -9.40
N GLY A 38 12.13 -8.43 -10.64
CA GLY A 38 11.21 -7.42 -11.15
C GLY A 38 9.77 -7.93 -11.31
N LYS A 39 8.84 -7.01 -11.52
CA LYS A 39 7.46 -7.33 -11.85
C LYS A 39 7.42 -8.12 -13.17
N LYS A 40 6.55 -9.13 -13.24
CA LYS A 40 6.29 -9.81 -14.51
C LYS A 40 5.72 -8.83 -15.54
N GLU A 41 6.25 -8.87 -16.74
CA GLU A 41 5.63 -8.20 -17.87
C GLU A 41 4.33 -8.91 -18.22
N ILE A 42 3.24 -8.19 -18.13
CA ILE A 42 1.90 -8.68 -18.45
C ILE A 42 1.55 -8.19 -19.85
N THR A 43 0.96 -9.04 -20.66
CA THR A 43 0.52 -8.64 -22.00
C THR A 43 -0.44 -7.44 -21.90
N PRO A 44 -0.34 -6.45 -22.80
CA PRO A 44 -1.18 -5.25 -22.75
C PRO A 44 -2.69 -5.53 -22.67
N ALA A 45 -3.15 -6.63 -23.25
CA ALA A 45 -4.56 -7.05 -23.21
C ALA A 45 -5.04 -7.42 -21.78
N LEU A 46 -4.14 -7.82 -20.89
CA LEU A 46 -4.48 -8.21 -19.51
C LEU A 46 -4.24 -7.10 -18.50
N VAL A 47 -3.40 -6.10 -18.83
CA VAL A 47 -2.98 -5.05 -17.88
C VAL A 47 -4.18 -4.29 -17.29
N ASN A 48 -5.18 -3.98 -18.09
CA ASN A 48 -6.34 -3.18 -17.71
C ASN A 48 -7.54 -4.02 -17.27
N GLY A 49 -7.39 -5.33 -17.13
CA GLY A 49 -8.46 -6.24 -16.73
C GLY A 49 -8.35 -6.69 -15.27
N PRO A 50 -9.41 -7.37 -14.76
CA PRO A 50 -9.39 -7.92 -13.39
C PRO A 50 -8.22 -8.87 -13.12
N ILE A 51 -7.84 -9.66 -14.10
CA ILE A 51 -6.70 -10.59 -14.00
C ILE A 51 -5.39 -9.81 -13.89
N GLY A 52 -5.17 -8.83 -14.76
CA GLY A 52 -3.95 -8.04 -14.79
C GLY A 52 -3.72 -7.22 -13.51
N SER A 53 -4.81 -6.69 -12.93
CA SER A 53 -4.73 -5.94 -11.67
C SER A 53 -4.13 -6.75 -10.52
N GLN A 54 -4.28 -8.08 -10.54
CA GLN A 54 -3.76 -8.97 -9.50
C GLN A 54 -2.23 -9.17 -9.55
N TYR A 55 -1.59 -8.78 -10.65
CA TYR A 55 -0.13 -8.78 -10.76
C TYR A 55 0.51 -7.46 -10.31
N ASN A 56 -0.30 -6.44 -10.05
CA ASN A 56 0.21 -5.22 -9.43
C ASN A 56 0.65 -5.52 -8.00
N GLN A 57 1.73 -4.86 -7.57
CA GLN A 57 2.17 -4.97 -6.18
C GLN A 57 1.08 -4.39 -5.27
N PRO A 58 0.55 -5.16 -4.32
CA PRO A 58 -0.31 -4.59 -3.29
C PRO A 58 0.52 -3.73 -2.35
N LEU A 59 -0.03 -2.60 -1.93
CA LEU A 59 0.59 -1.73 -0.93
C LEU A 59 -0.02 -1.93 0.46
N LEU A 60 -0.68 -3.05 0.64
CA LEU A 60 -1.13 -3.62 1.91
C LEU A 60 -0.93 -5.14 1.85
N GLU A 61 -0.09 -5.67 2.73
CA GLU A 61 0.15 -7.11 2.86
C GLU A 61 0.41 -7.50 4.32
N PHE A 62 0.09 -8.75 4.65
CA PHE A 62 0.37 -9.34 5.96
C PHE A 62 -0.25 -8.56 7.13
N SER A 63 -1.52 -8.15 6.97
CA SER A 63 -2.26 -7.46 8.02
C SER A 63 -2.40 -8.34 9.26
N GLY A 64 -2.40 -7.74 10.43
CA GLY A 64 -2.69 -8.41 11.71
C GLY A 64 -4.18 -8.62 11.97
N SER A 65 -5.03 -8.66 10.94
CA SER A 65 -6.47 -8.92 11.06
C SER A 65 -6.77 -10.37 11.40
N CYS A 66 -8.00 -10.65 11.78
CA CYS A 66 -8.45 -12.01 12.04
C CYS A 66 -8.35 -12.89 10.79
N ALA A 67 -8.14 -14.18 10.97
CA ALA A 67 -8.17 -15.14 9.89
C ALA A 67 -9.51 -15.07 9.12
N GLY A 68 -9.44 -15.01 7.78
CA GLY A 68 -10.63 -14.88 6.93
C GLY A 68 -11.30 -13.50 6.93
N CYS A 69 -10.65 -12.46 7.47
CA CYS A 69 -11.18 -11.10 7.45
C CYS A 69 -11.34 -10.58 6.01
N ALA A 70 -12.57 -10.30 5.58
CA ALA A 70 -12.84 -9.79 4.24
C ALA A 70 -12.40 -8.33 4.05
N GLU A 71 -12.36 -7.53 5.10
CA GLU A 71 -12.00 -6.11 5.03
C GLU A 71 -10.60 -5.91 4.45
N THR A 72 -9.62 -6.68 4.91
CA THR A 72 -8.24 -6.57 4.42
C THR A 72 -8.06 -6.99 2.97
N SER A 73 -8.91 -7.88 2.47
CA SER A 73 -8.94 -8.25 1.04
C SER A 73 -9.36 -7.07 0.16
N TYR A 74 -10.38 -6.32 0.56
CA TYR A 74 -10.80 -5.10 -0.14
C TYR A 74 -9.76 -3.99 -0.05
N ALA A 75 -9.21 -3.76 1.14
CA ALA A 75 -8.15 -2.78 1.34
C ALA A 75 -6.92 -3.09 0.48
N ARG A 76 -6.53 -4.36 0.39
CA ARG A 76 -5.46 -4.81 -0.49
C ARG A 76 -5.75 -4.50 -1.96
N LEU A 77 -6.94 -4.84 -2.45
CA LEU A 77 -7.33 -4.59 -3.84
C LEU A 77 -7.29 -3.09 -4.17
N ILE A 78 -7.83 -2.25 -3.29
CA ILE A 78 -7.81 -0.80 -3.47
C ILE A 78 -6.37 -0.27 -3.52
N THR A 79 -5.49 -0.77 -2.68
CA THR A 79 -4.07 -0.37 -2.72
C THR A 79 -3.34 -0.84 -3.98
N GLN A 80 -3.72 -1.97 -4.57
CA GLN A 80 -3.18 -2.41 -5.87
C GLN A 80 -3.55 -1.46 -7.01
N LEU A 81 -4.75 -0.87 -6.94
CA LEU A 81 -5.27 0.00 -7.99
C LEU A 81 -4.86 1.47 -7.80
N PHE A 82 -4.86 1.96 -6.58
CA PHE A 82 -4.75 3.39 -6.29
C PHE A 82 -3.70 3.73 -5.23
N GLY A 83 -3.04 2.76 -4.63
CA GLY A 83 -2.24 2.92 -3.42
C GLY A 83 -1.19 4.03 -3.46
N GLU A 84 -0.59 4.31 -4.64
CA GLU A 84 0.40 5.38 -4.80
C GLU A 84 -0.18 6.79 -4.68
N HIS A 85 -1.50 6.92 -4.76
CA HIS A 85 -2.22 8.19 -4.76
C HIS A 85 -3.27 8.28 -3.65
N MET A 86 -3.27 7.33 -2.72
CA MET A 86 -4.29 7.24 -1.68
C MET A 86 -3.94 8.07 -0.46
N TYR A 87 -4.94 8.80 0.03
CA TYR A 87 -5.00 9.33 1.39
C TYR A 87 -6.12 8.58 2.12
N ILE A 88 -5.80 8.05 3.29
CA ILE A 88 -6.74 7.25 4.09
C ILE A 88 -7.06 8.01 5.36
N SER A 89 -8.32 8.44 5.47
CA SER A 89 -8.91 8.90 6.72
C SER A 89 -9.59 7.72 7.37
N ASN A 90 -8.95 7.13 8.36
CA ASN A 90 -9.44 5.93 9.03
C ASN A 90 -10.22 6.30 10.29
N ALA A 91 -11.41 5.72 10.44
CA ALA A 91 -12.16 5.81 11.68
C ALA A 91 -11.68 4.76 12.70
N THR A 92 -11.72 5.09 13.98
CA THR A 92 -11.35 4.14 15.03
C THR A 92 -12.22 2.88 14.97
N GLY A 93 -11.57 1.74 14.80
CA GLY A 93 -12.20 0.42 14.66
C GLY A 93 -11.15 -0.65 14.41
N CYS A 94 -11.52 -1.79 13.81
CA CYS A 94 -10.59 -2.87 13.49
C CYS A 94 -9.44 -2.40 12.58
N SER A 95 -9.74 -1.56 11.61
CA SER A 95 -8.73 -1.00 10.69
C SER A 95 -7.70 -0.10 11.38
N SER A 96 -8.01 0.47 12.54
CA SER A 96 -7.04 1.17 13.38
C SER A 96 -6.07 0.20 14.05
N ILE A 97 -6.56 -0.98 14.41
CA ILE A 97 -5.78 -1.98 15.15
C ILE A 97 -4.80 -2.70 14.23
N TRP A 98 -5.23 -3.15 13.07
CA TRP A 98 -4.33 -3.82 12.14
C TRP A 98 -3.56 -2.84 11.23
N GLY A 99 -4.02 -1.61 11.04
CA GLY A 99 -3.41 -0.61 10.15
C GLY A 99 -2.59 0.49 10.85
N GLY A 100 -2.87 0.78 12.13
CA GLY A 100 -2.29 1.90 12.86
C GLY A 100 -0.89 1.72 13.44
N PRO A 101 -0.55 0.58 14.06
CA PRO A 101 0.74 0.41 14.72
C PRO A 101 1.90 0.46 13.73
N ALA A 102 2.83 1.40 13.92
CA ALA A 102 3.95 1.62 13.00
C ALA A 102 4.85 0.37 12.82
N ALA A 103 5.06 -0.39 13.89
CA ALA A 103 5.92 -1.58 13.87
C ALA A 103 5.30 -2.77 13.09
N THR A 104 3.98 -2.81 12.96
CA THR A 104 3.24 -3.91 12.35
C THR A 104 2.28 -3.44 11.26
N SER A 105 2.44 -2.22 10.77
CA SER A 105 1.60 -1.68 9.71
C SER A 105 1.72 -2.54 8.45
N PRO A 106 0.59 -2.98 7.88
CA PRO A 106 0.59 -3.75 6.63
C PRO A 106 0.76 -2.86 5.40
N TYR A 107 0.65 -1.54 5.56
CA TYR A 107 0.82 -0.60 4.47
C TYR A 107 2.30 -0.41 4.13
N THR A 108 2.60 -0.32 2.85
CA THR A 108 3.95 -0.12 2.34
C THR A 108 3.95 0.85 1.16
N VAL A 109 5.12 1.08 0.60
CA VAL A 109 5.31 1.93 -0.57
C VAL A 109 5.77 1.12 -1.78
N ASN A 110 5.48 1.60 -2.97
CA ASN A 110 6.06 1.06 -4.20
C ASN A 110 7.58 1.27 -4.16
N LYS A 111 8.33 0.22 -4.48
CA LYS A 111 9.80 0.23 -4.41
C LYS A 111 10.43 1.20 -5.42
N ASP A 112 9.80 1.35 -6.58
CA ASP A 112 10.32 2.18 -7.68
C ASP A 112 9.96 3.65 -7.48
N SER A 113 8.67 3.95 -7.33
CA SER A 113 8.16 5.32 -7.20
C SER A 113 8.32 5.91 -5.80
N LYS A 114 8.57 5.08 -4.78
CA LYS A 114 8.61 5.44 -3.35
C LYS A 114 7.32 6.08 -2.84
N LYS A 115 6.21 5.86 -3.54
CA LYS A 115 4.87 6.35 -3.18
C LYS A 115 4.03 5.23 -2.60
N GLY A 116 3.13 5.58 -1.70
CA GLY A 116 2.21 4.65 -1.07
C GLY A 116 1.12 5.36 -0.31
N PRO A 117 0.17 4.62 0.30
CA PRO A 117 -0.92 5.20 1.04
C PRO A 117 -0.44 6.06 2.21
N ALA A 118 -0.96 7.29 2.30
CA ALA A 118 -0.83 8.12 3.50
C ALA A 118 -2.01 7.82 4.41
N TRP A 119 -1.73 7.37 5.63
CA TRP A 119 -2.73 6.90 6.58
C TRP A 119 -2.78 7.82 7.80
N ALA A 120 -3.98 8.24 8.16
CA ALA A 120 -4.24 8.97 9.38
C ALA A 120 -5.51 8.43 10.03
N ASN A 121 -5.54 8.44 11.37
CA ASN A 121 -6.69 7.98 12.15
C ASN A 121 -7.38 9.13 12.85
N SER A 122 -8.70 9.06 12.89
CA SER A 122 -9.53 9.94 13.70
C SER A 122 -10.46 9.13 14.60
N LEU A 123 -11.23 9.77 15.46
CA LEU A 123 -12.29 9.13 16.19
C LEU A 123 -13.41 8.75 15.22
N PHE A 124 -14.23 7.79 15.62
CA PHE A 124 -15.37 7.35 14.80
C PHE A 124 -16.35 8.49 14.55
N GLU A 125 -16.56 9.33 15.56
CA GLU A 125 -17.54 10.41 15.57
C GLU A 125 -17.17 11.57 14.64
N ASP A 126 -15.86 11.80 14.40
CA ASP A 126 -15.35 12.96 13.64
C ASP A 126 -14.69 12.57 12.31
N ASN A 127 -14.80 11.32 11.90
CA ASN A 127 -14.09 10.85 10.70
C ASN A 127 -14.55 11.53 9.41
N ALA A 128 -15.82 11.89 9.31
CA ALA A 128 -16.35 12.58 8.13
C ALA A 128 -15.71 13.96 7.97
N GLU A 129 -15.63 14.73 9.04
CA GLU A 129 -14.99 16.05 9.08
C GLU A 129 -13.48 15.96 8.85
N HIS A 130 -12.84 14.97 9.45
CA HIS A 130 -11.42 14.70 9.26
C HIS A 130 -11.10 14.39 7.79
N GLY A 131 -11.85 13.49 7.17
CA GLY A 131 -11.67 13.14 5.76
C GLY A 131 -11.95 14.30 4.82
N PHE A 132 -12.99 15.09 5.11
CA PHE A 132 -13.30 16.31 4.36
C PHE A 132 -12.20 17.36 4.50
N GLY A 133 -11.66 17.54 5.70
CA GLY A 133 -10.52 18.43 5.93
C GLY A 133 -9.27 18.03 5.18
N MET A 134 -8.98 16.71 5.11
CA MET A 134 -7.88 16.19 4.30
C MET A 134 -8.06 16.50 2.81
N GLU A 135 -9.27 16.32 2.26
CA GLU A 135 -9.57 16.62 0.85
C GLU A 135 -9.38 18.12 0.55
N ILE A 136 -9.93 19.01 1.38
CA ILE A 136 -9.76 20.44 1.23
C ILE A 136 -8.27 20.80 1.29
N GLY A 137 -7.54 20.29 2.25
CA GLY A 137 -6.10 20.54 2.40
C GLY A 137 -5.32 20.15 1.15
N GLN A 138 -5.57 18.96 0.61
CA GLN A 138 -4.93 18.49 -0.62
C GLN A 138 -5.31 19.35 -1.84
N LYS A 139 -6.56 19.76 -1.95
CA LYS A 139 -7.02 20.63 -3.03
C LYS A 139 -6.29 21.97 -3.00
N VAL A 140 -6.21 22.61 -1.85
CA VAL A 140 -5.51 23.89 -1.67
C VAL A 140 -4.03 23.77 -2.02
N LEU A 141 -3.35 22.73 -1.53
CA LEU A 141 -1.93 22.50 -1.84
C LEU A 141 -1.71 22.28 -3.35
N ARG A 142 -2.59 21.53 -4.00
CA ARG A 142 -2.54 21.31 -5.44
C ARG A 142 -2.73 22.61 -6.23
N GLU A 143 -3.72 23.44 -5.85
CA GLU A 143 -3.96 24.73 -6.49
C GLU A 143 -2.78 25.69 -6.31
N GLN A 144 -2.17 25.73 -5.14
CA GLN A 144 -0.95 26.49 -4.87
C GLN A 144 0.24 26.01 -5.72
N ALA A 145 0.43 24.70 -5.83
CA ALA A 145 1.48 24.13 -6.66
C ALA A 145 1.30 24.48 -8.13
N ILE A 146 0.08 24.37 -8.66
CA ILE A 146 -0.27 24.75 -10.04
C ILE A 146 -0.04 26.23 -10.27
N ALA A 147 -0.47 27.08 -9.35
CA ALA A 147 -0.27 28.54 -9.47
C ALA A 147 1.22 28.90 -9.44
N SER A 148 2.00 28.24 -8.59
CA SER A 148 3.44 28.44 -8.52
C SER A 148 4.15 27.97 -9.80
N ALA A 149 3.76 26.82 -10.35
CA ALA A 149 4.29 26.32 -11.61
C ALA A 149 3.98 27.25 -12.78
N LYS A 150 2.76 27.77 -12.86
CA LYS A 150 2.37 28.78 -13.89
C LYS A 150 3.22 30.05 -13.79
N LYS A 151 3.37 30.60 -12.58
CA LYS A 151 4.24 31.77 -12.36
C LYS A 151 5.69 31.50 -12.75
N CYS A 152 6.19 30.30 -12.48
CA CYS A 152 7.54 29.91 -12.88
C CYS A 152 7.67 29.84 -14.40
N ALA A 153 6.71 29.23 -15.08
CA ALA A 153 6.71 29.13 -16.55
C ALA A 153 6.59 30.49 -17.26
N GLU A 154 5.87 31.43 -16.66
CA GLU A 154 5.72 32.82 -17.18
C GLU A 154 6.92 33.73 -16.86
N SER A 155 7.83 33.28 -16.00
CA SER A 155 9.00 34.07 -15.59
C SER A 155 10.07 34.09 -16.68
N ASP A 156 10.60 35.29 -16.96
CA ASP A 156 11.72 35.46 -17.87
C ASP A 156 13.04 34.82 -17.39
N LYS A 157 13.09 34.45 -16.11
CA LYS A 157 14.24 33.79 -15.47
C LYS A 157 14.20 32.26 -15.61
N ALA A 158 13.08 31.70 -16.06
CA ALA A 158 12.98 30.25 -16.25
C ALA A 158 13.72 29.81 -17.52
N SER A 159 14.55 28.75 -17.40
CA SER A 159 15.21 28.17 -18.57
C SER A 159 14.19 27.57 -19.54
N ALA A 160 14.59 27.42 -20.81
CA ALA A 160 13.74 26.82 -21.85
C ALA A 160 13.31 25.37 -21.51
N GLU A 161 14.09 24.67 -20.69
CA GLU A 161 13.78 23.31 -20.23
C GLU A 161 12.72 23.27 -19.10
N LEU A 162 12.50 24.40 -18.42
CA LEU A 162 11.50 24.56 -17.34
C LEU A 162 10.16 25.11 -17.82
N LYS A 163 10.10 25.64 -19.04
CA LYS A 163 8.89 26.13 -19.72
C LYS A 163 8.23 25.04 -20.52
#